data_97f605af034b033f0f4caadf8911a196
#
_entry.id   97f605af034b033f0f4caadf8911a196
#
_cell.length_a   1.000
_cell.length_b   1.000
_cell.length_c   1.000
_cell.angle_alpha   90.00
_cell.angle_beta   90.00
_cell.angle_gamma   90.00
#
_symmetry.space_group_name_H-M   'P 1'
#
loop_
_entity.id
_entity.type
_entity.pdbx_description
1 polymer ?
#
loop_
_entity_poly.entity_id
_entity_poly.type
_entity_poly.pdbx_seq_one_letter_code
_entity_poly.pdbx_strand_id
1 'polypeptide(L)' 'MAKIANCECGYVARGETDDEVVAELESHIRRNHPEMAGKVDRTQLLDLVEEA' A
#
# COMPACT_ATOMS: atom_id res chain seq x y z
N MET A 1 -12.06 1.19 -12.47
CA MET A 1 -11.54 -0.15 -12.29
C MET A 1 -10.70 -0.22 -11.02
N ALA A 2 -10.79 -1.33 -10.33
CA ALA A 2 -10.11 -1.47 -9.06
C ALA A 2 -8.61 -1.66 -9.24
N LYS A 3 -7.86 -1.21 -8.25
CA LYS A 3 -6.41 -1.43 -8.19
C LYS A 3 -6.07 -2.09 -6.88
N ILE A 4 -4.96 -2.79 -6.85
CA ILE A 4 -4.52 -3.50 -5.66
C ILE A 4 -3.02 -3.33 -5.46
N ALA A 5 -2.57 -3.55 -4.24
CA ALA A 5 -1.15 -3.62 -3.92
C ALA A 5 -0.95 -4.69 -2.86
N ASN A 6 0.09 -5.50 -3.03
CA ASN A 6 0.41 -6.56 -2.10
C ASN A 6 1.49 -6.12 -1.13
N CYS A 7 1.26 -6.34 0.16
CA CYS A 7 2.26 -6.13 1.18
C CYS A 7 3.03 -7.44 1.40
N GLU A 8 4.26 -7.34 1.85
CA GLU A 8 5.10 -8.51 2.10
C GLU A 8 4.51 -9.48 3.11
N CYS A 9 3.68 -8.98 4.00
CA CYS A 9 3.05 -9.82 5.03
C CYS A 9 1.79 -10.53 4.54
N GLY A 10 1.45 -10.38 3.27
CA GLY A 10 0.27 -11.01 2.70
C GLY A 10 -0.97 -10.15 2.66
N TYR A 11 -0.89 -8.95 3.21
CA TYR A 11 -2.01 -8.01 3.16
C TYR A 11 -2.18 -7.47 1.73
N VAL A 12 -3.42 -7.33 1.30
CA VAL A 12 -3.74 -6.79 -0.01
C VAL A 12 -4.55 -5.51 0.18
N ALA A 13 -3.99 -4.38 -0.26
CA ALA A 13 -4.68 -3.10 -0.23
C ALA A 13 -5.48 -2.95 -1.52
N ARG A 14 -6.67 -2.36 -1.42
CA ARG A 14 -7.54 -2.15 -2.57
C ARG A 14 -8.04 -0.72 -2.63
N GLY A 15 -8.27 -0.24 -3.83
CA GLY A 15 -8.86 1.07 -4.06
C GLY A 15 -9.17 1.23 -5.53
N GLU A 16 -9.83 2.32 -5.89
CA GLU A 16 -10.16 2.60 -7.28
C GLU A 16 -9.06 3.40 -7.97
N THR A 17 -8.26 4.11 -7.20
CA THR A 17 -7.16 4.91 -7.71
C THR A 17 -5.86 4.53 -7.01
N ASP A 18 -4.74 4.91 -7.60
CA ASP A 18 -3.43 4.69 -6.99
C ASP A 18 -3.36 5.31 -5.60
N ASP A 19 -3.89 6.52 -5.46
CA ASP A 19 -3.88 7.24 -4.20
C ASP A 19 -4.63 6.49 -3.11
N GLU A 20 -5.78 5.92 -3.45
CA GLU A 20 -6.56 5.15 -2.49
C GLU A 20 -5.82 3.90 -2.05
N VAL A 21 -5.21 3.20 -2.98
CA VAL A 21 -4.46 1.98 -2.66
C VAL A 21 -3.25 2.32 -1.79
N VAL A 22 -2.54 3.38 -2.14
CA VAL A 22 -1.39 3.82 -1.35
C VAL A 22 -1.81 4.23 0.05
N ALA A 23 -2.92 4.95 0.18
CA ALA A 23 -3.42 5.36 1.48
C ALA A 23 -3.75 4.15 2.36
N GLU A 24 -4.38 3.14 1.78
CA GLU A 24 -4.71 1.91 2.50
C GLU A 24 -3.43 1.19 2.94
N LEU A 25 -2.46 1.12 2.04
CA LEU A 25 -1.20 0.45 2.33
C LEU A 25 -0.43 1.19 3.43
N GLU A 26 -0.40 2.52 3.36
CA GLU A 26 0.25 3.32 4.40
C GLU A 26 -0.40 3.11 5.76
N SER A 27 -1.73 3.06 5.79
CA SER A 27 -2.47 2.84 7.01
C SER A 27 -2.13 1.47 7.61
N HIS A 28 -2.06 0.46 6.75
CA HIS A 28 -1.68 -0.89 7.18
C HIS A 28 -0.27 -0.91 7.79
N ILE A 29 0.66 -0.25 7.11
CA ILE A 29 2.05 -0.23 7.56
C ILE A 29 2.16 0.46 8.93
N ARG A 30 1.46 1.56 9.11
CA ARG A 30 1.47 2.27 10.39
C ARG A 30 0.93 1.43 11.54
N ARG A 31 -0.08 0.61 11.26
CA ARG A 31 -0.72 -0.22 12.29
C ARG A 31 0.08 -1.47 12.61
N ASN A 32 0.58 -2.13 11.59
CA ASN A 32 1.18 -3.45 11.75
C ASN A 32 2.69 -3.46 11.63
N HIS A 33 3.25 -2.46 10.97
CA HIS A 33 4.68 -2.36 10.75
C HIS A 33 5.18 -0.95 11.02
N PRO A 34 4.98 -0.44 12.26
CA PRO A 34 5.33 0.96 12.57
C PRO A 34 6.79 1.29 12.34
N GLU A 35 7.66 0.33 12.47
CA GLU A 35 9.10 0.51 12.21
C GLU A 35 9.39 0.77 10.74
N MET A 36 8.53 0.28 9.84
CA MET A 36 8.68 0.48 8.41
C MET A 36 8.09 1.80 7.94
N ALA A 37 7.18 2.38 8.73
CA ALA A 37 6.45 3.57 8.32
C ALA A 37 7.36 4.74 7.99
N GLY A 38 8.49 4.86 8.65
CA GLY A 38 9.46 5.90 8.38
C GLY A 38 10.50 5.55 7.33
N LYS A 39 10.48 4.32 6.84
CA LYS A 39 11.47 3.84 5.87
C LYS A 39 10.89 3.64 4.48
N VAL A 40 9.58 3.66 4.36
CA VAL A 40 8.89 3.40 3.11
C VAL A 40 8.45 4.72 2.49
N ASP A 41 8.83 4.90 1.23
CA ASP A 41 8.47 6.06 0.45
C ASP A 41 7.14 5.85 -0.26
N ARG A 42 6.42 6.95 -0.48
CA ARG A 42 5.19 6.88 -1.27
C ARG A 42 5.47 6.35 -2.67
N THR A 43 6.62 6.71 -3.24
CA THR A 43 7.02 6.23 -4.57
C THR A 43 7.15 4.71 -4.59
N GLN A 44 7.70 4.14 -3.52
CA GLN A 44 7.83 2.68 -3.41
C GLN A 44 6.46 2.02 -3.34
N LEU A 45 5.53 2.62 -2.62
CA LEU A 45 4.18 2.09 -2.51
C LEU A 45 3.45 2.17 -3.85
N LEU A 46 3.66 3.24 -4.60
CA LEU A 46 3.07 3.38 -5.92
C LEU A 46 3.56 2.30 -6.89
N ASP A 47 4.81 1.90 -6.76
CA ASP A 47 5.36 0.83 -7.59
C ASP A 47 4.70 -0.51 -7.34
N LEU A 48 4.09 -0.70 -6.16
CA LEU A 48 3.42 -1.93 -5.82
C LEU A 48 1.98 -1.99 -6.35
N VAL A 49 1.44 -0.86 -6.76
CA VAL A 49 0.07 -0.79 -7.22
C VAL A 49 -0.08 -1.46 -8.58
N GLU A 50 -1.04 -2.35 -8.68
CA GLU A 50 -1.36 -3.07 -9.91
C GLU A 50 -2.84 -2.99 -10.20
N GLU A 51 -3.21 -3.21 -11.44
CA GLU A 51 -4.62 -3.33 -11.79
C GLU A 51 -5.14 -4.70 -11.38
N ALA A 52 -6.28 -4.67 -10.75
CA ALA A 52 -6.92 -5.91 -10.31
C ALA A 52 -7.50 -6.68 -11.51
#